data_541d52a522f1c08e3de5e3a67dabe6bc
#
_entry.id   541d52a522f1c08e3de5e3a67dabe6bc
#
_cell.length_a   1.000
_cell.length_b   1.000
_cell.length_c   1.000
_cell.angle_alpha   90.00
_cell.angle_beta   90.00
_cell.angle_gamma   90.00
#
_symmetry.space_group_name_H-M   'P 1'
#
loop_
_entity.id
_entity.type
_entity.pdbx_description
1 polymer ?
#
loop_
_entity_poly.entity_id
_entity_poly.type
_entity_poly.pdbx_seq_one_letter_code
_entity_poly.pdbx_strand_id
1 'polypeptide(L)'
;MSTLRTALAAGLLSISLFSPVLAAREFPRPDPVPGGIAIVSLENNARTPPSVYFGKRRVLVRRNDSGWEAVVGIPLSARAGRHTLRIVSADHRESRREFRVRDKKYKEQHLTIKNKRKVNPNAEDLKRIRAEKKIISAALARWTAQPRVPTRFALPVEGRLSSPFGLRRFFNGQPRKPHSGLDIAAPEGSPVRAPADGTVITSGHYFFNGNTVFLDHGQGLVTMYCHLSEIRV
;
A
#
# COMPACT_ATOMS: atom_id res chain seq x y z
N MET A 1 38.51 60.95 50.77
CA MET A 1 37.59 61.04 49.61
C MET A 1 37.66 59.68 48.88
N SER A 2 36.71 58.85 49.15
CA SER A 2 36.68 57.45 48.65
C SER A 2 35.62 57.36 47.53
N THR A 3 36.05 57.03 46.34
CA THR A 3 35.17 56.82 45.18
C THR A 3 34.81 55.35 45.05
N LEU A 4 33.53 55.03 45.27
CA LEU A 4 32.89 53.70 45.11
C LEU A 4 32.65 53.48 43.63
N ARG A 5 33.25 52.41 43.05
CA ARG A 5 32.98 51.97 41.68
C ARG A 5 31.96 50.83 41.73
N THR A 6 30.76 51.14 41.25
CA THR A 6 29.70 50.13 41.05
C THR A 6 29.94 49.34 39.75
N ALA A 7 30.15 48.04 39.82
CA ALA A 7 30.23 47.16 38.66
C ALA A 7 28.83 46.61 38.33
N LEU A 8 28.34 46.94 37.13
CA LEU A 8 27.10 46.42 36.59
C LEU A 8 27.39 45.05 35.89
N ALA A 9 26.89 43.98 36.44
CA ALA A 9 26.97 42.66 35.80
C ALA A 9 25.78 42.45 34.86
N ALA A 10 26.04 42.46 33.54
CA ALA A 10 25.05 42.15 32.52
C ALA A 10 24.94 40.62 32.37
N GLY A 11 23.82 40.05 32.86
CA GLY A 11 23.50 38.62 32.65
C GLY A 11 22.97 38.39 31.25
N LEU A 12 23.71 37.69 30.42
CA LEU A 12 23.25 37.18 29.11
C LEU A 12 22.32 36.01 29.32
N LEU A 13 21.02 36.24 29.07
CA LEU A 13 19.98 35.18 29.05
C LEU A 13 20.04 34.48 27.70
N SER A 14 20.64 33.28 27.63
CA SER A 14 20.66 32.46 26.43
C SER A 14 19.31 31.79 26.24
N ILE A 15 18.49 32.31 25.34
CA ILE A 15 17.23 31.68 24.91
C ILE A 15 17.58 30.58 23.92
N SER A 16 17.56 29.33 24.40
CA SER A 16 17.66 28.14 23.52
C SER A 16 16.37 28.01 22.73
N LEU A 17 16.40 28.38 21.44
CA LEU A 17 15.33 28.11 20.48
C LEU A 17 15.26 26.60 20.22
N PHE A 18 14.37 25.91 20.92
CA PHE A 18 13.96 24.55 20.55
C PHE A 18 13.16 24.63 19.25
N SER A 19 13.81 24.46 18.11
CA SER A 19 13.09 24.19 16.86
C SER A 19 12.41 22.84 16.98
N PRO A 20 11.07 22.74 16.83
CA PRO A 20 10.42 21.44 16.80
C PRO A 20 10.93 20.69 15.57
N VAL A 21 11.69 19.60 15.79
CA VAL A 21 12.03 18.66 14.75
C VAL A 21 10.70 18.08 14.25
N LEU A 22 10.29 18.54 13.07
CA LEU A 22 9.11 17.98 12.40
C LEU A 22 9.42 16.50 12.13
N ALA A 23 8.91 15.61 12.98
CA ALA A 23 9.10 14.18 12.82
C ALA A 23 8.68 13.81 11.39
N ALA A 24 9.63 13.32 10.60
CA ALA A 24 9.38 12.91 9.22
C ALA A 24 8.22 11.91 9.23
N ARG A 25 7.10 12.26 8.58
CA ARG A 25 5.91 11.39 8.55
C ARG A 25 6.30 10.00 8.07
N GLU A 26 6.09 9.04 8.94
CA GLU A 26 6.42 7.64 8.66
C GLU A 26 5.44 7.05 7.63
N PHE A 27 5.98 6.28 6.68
CA PHE A 27 5.17 5.58 5.68
C PHE A 27 5.17 4.06 5.96
N PRO A 28 4.08 3.36 5.58
CA PRO A 28 2.85 3.91 4.99
C PRO A 28 2.01 4.64 6.02
N ARG A 29 1.17 5.59 5.58
CA ARG A 29 0.21 6.26 6.47
C ARG A 29 -0.92 5.31 6.83
N PRO A 30 -1.20 5.04 8.11
CA PRO A 30 -2.30 4.19 8.49
C PRO A 30 -3.65 4.88 8.24
N ASP A 31 -4.54 4.17 7.57
CA ASP A 31 -5.97 4.47 7.46
C ASP A 31 -6.71 3.12 7.50
N PRO A 32 -7.07 2.61 8.70
CA PRO A 32 -7.66 1.28 8.85
C PRO A 32 -9.13 1.28 8.45
N VAL A 33 -9.36 1.31 7.14
CA VAL A 33 -10.67 1.24 6.47
C VAL A 33 -10.62 0.16 5.38
N PRO A 34 -11.74 -0.31 4.82
CA PRO A 34 -11.72 -1.18 3.66
C PRO A 34 -10.89 -0.58 2.53
N GLY A 35 -9.87 -1.29 2.04
CA GLY A 35 -8.91 -0.80 1.05
C GLY A 35 -7.74 0.03 1.60
N GLY A 36 -7.71 0.27 2.89
CA GLY A 36 -6.64 1.02 3.56
C GLY A 36 -5.58 0.13 4.20
N ILE A 37 -4.82 0.71 5.12
CA ILE A 37 -3.70 0.06 5.80
C ILE A 37 -3.86 0.21 7.31
N ALA A 38 -3.70 -0.89 8.06
CA ALA A 38 -3.49 -0.85 9.50
C ALA A 38 -2.03 -1.10 9.84
N ILE A 39 -1.49 -0.36 10.80
CA ILE A 39 -0.21 -0.63 11.45
C ILE A 39 -0.54 -1.13 12.85
N VAL A 40 -0.11 -2.35 13.17
CA VAL A 40 -0.47 -3.03 14.41
C VAL A 40 0.80 -3.40 15.16
N SER A 41 1.01 -2.80 16.34
CA SER A 41 2.12 -3.18 17.23
C SER A 41 1.97 -4.62 17.70
N LEU A 42 3.04 -5.38 17.67
CA LEU A 42 3.06 -6.78 18.09
C LEU A 42 3.55 -6.95 19.53
N GLU A 43 3.93 -5.85 20.20
CA GLU A 43 4.46 -5.83 21.59
C GLU A 43 5.54 -6.92 21.83
N ASN A 44 6.40 -7.09 20.84
CA ASN A 44 7.41 -8.14 20.84
C ASN A 44 8.77 -7.56 20.41
N ASN A 45 9.76 -7.68 21.29
CA ASN A 45 11.13 -7.22 21.06
C ASN A 45 12.10 -8.36 20.71
N ALA A 46 11.61 -9.56 20.39
CA ALA A 46 12.45 -10.67 19.98
C ALA A 46 13.40 -10.27 18.83
N ARG A 47 14.56 -10.88 18.77
CA ARG A 47 15.54 -10.62 17.68
C ARG A 47 15.00 -11.06 16.32
N THR A 48 14.25 -12.16 16.30
CA THR A 48 13.68 -12.76 15.07
C THR A 48 12.28 -12.24 14.84
N PRO A 49 11.95 -11.77 13.59
CA PRO A 49 10.62 -11.31 13.27
C PRO A 49 9.61 -12.46 13.36
N PRO A 50 8.43 -12.23 13.95
CA PRO A 50 7.35 -13.20 13.93
C PRO A 50 6.75 -13.31 12.52
N SER A 51 6.09 -14.44 12.23
CA SER A 51 5.22 -14.58 11.07
C SER A 51 3.82 -14.13 11.42
N VAL A 52 3.28 -13.15 10.71
CA VAL A 52 1.96 -12.59 10.99
C VAL A 52 1.03 -12.82 9.81
N TYR A 53 -0.22 -13.21 10.11
CA TYR A 53 -1.21 -13.54 9.10
C TYR A 53 -2.51 -12.77 9.32
N PHE A 54 -3.04 -12.22 8.23
CA PHE A 54 -4.41 -11.71 8.14
C PHE A 54 -5.24 -12.64 7.27
N GLY A 55 -6.14 -13.40 7.89
CA GLY A 55 -6.76 -14.55 7.25
C GLY A 55 -5.71 -15.59 6.83
N LYS A 56 -5.68 -15.94 5.54
CA LYS A 56 -4.71 -16.88 4.98
C LYS A 56 -3.43 -16.22 4.45
N ARG A 57 -3.37 -14.88 4.41
CA ARG A 57 -2.24 -14.14 3.84
C ARG A 57 -1.24 -13.74 4.90
N ARG A 58 0.03 -14.03 4.65
CA ARG A 58 1.12 -13.48 5.44
C ARG A 58 1.23 -11.99 5.15
N VAL A 59 1.43 -11.17 6.18
CA VAL A 59 1.54 -9.71 6.06
C VAL A 59 2.98 -9.25 6.33
N LEU A 60 3.29 -8.05 5.87
CA LEU A 60 4.57 -7.41 6.10
C LEU A 60 4.79 -7.14 7.58
N VAL A 61 5.97 -7.48 8.08
CA VAL A 61 6.43 -7.21 9.43
C VAL A 61 7.71 -6.39 9.35
N ARG A 62 7.77 -5.30 10.07
CA ARG A 62 8.96 -4.45 10.17
C ARG A 62 9.27 -4.11 11.63
N ARG A 63 10.47 -3.68 11.88
CA ARG A 63 10.91 -3.21 13.20
C ARG A 63 10.84 -1.69 13.26
N ASN A 64 10.38 -1.17 14.38
CA ASN A 64 10.49 0.24 14.77
C ASN A 64 11.18 0.35 16.15
N ASP A 65 11.24 1.55 16.71
CA ASP A 65 11.90 1.81 18.01
C ASP A 65 11.21 1.07 19.18
N SER A 66 9.92 0.76 19.05
CA SER A 66 9.10 0.07 20.06
C SER A 66 9.05 -1.45 19.88
N GLY A 67 9.69 -2.01 18.84
CA GLY A 67 9.69 -3.45 18.56
C GLY A 67 9.17 -3.81 17.18
N TRP A 68 8.48 -4.95 17.05
CA TRP A 68 7.91 -5.40 15.80
C TRP A 68 6.49 -4.86 15.58
N GLU A 69 6.18 -4.49 14.36
CA GLU A 69 4.84 -4.11 13.93
C GLU A 69 4.45 -4.80 12.62
N ALA A 70 3.17 -5.08 12.47
CA ALA A 70 2.60 -5.61 11.23
C ALA A 70 1.99 -4.48 10.42
N VAL A 71 2.34 -4.42 9.12
CA VAL A 71 1.70 -3.54 8.14
C VAL A 71 0.68 -4.36 7.36
N VAL A 72 -0.59 -4.09 7.60
CA VAL A 72 -1.71 -4.92 7.14
C VAL A 72 -2.47 -4.20 6.04
N GLY A 73 -2.39 -4.68 4.80
CA GLY A 73 -3.28 -4.26 3.73
C GLY A 73 -4.70 -4.81 3.95
N ILE A 74 -5.68 -3.93 4.04
CA ILE A 74 -7.07 -4.28 4.28
C ILE A 74 -7.79 -4.38 2.92
N PRO A 75 -8.37 -5.54 2.55
CA PRO A 75 -9.12 -5.67 1.30
C PRO A 75 -10.29 -4.68 1.22
N LEU A 76 -10.60 -4.19 0.00
CA LEU A 76 -11.80 -3.36 -0.23
C LEU A 76 -13.11 -4.07 0.16
N SER A 77 -13.12 -5.40 0.17
CA SER A 77 -14.25 -6.22 0.58
C SER A 77 -14.34 -6.47 2.09
N ALA A 78 -13.38 -5.96 2.87
CA ALA A 78 -13.43 -6.11 4.33
C ALA A 78 -14.63 -5.37 4.90
N ARG A 79 -15.26 -5.95 5.92
CA ARG A 79 -16.33 -5.28 6.67
C ARG A 79 -15.71 -4.40 7.76
N ALA A 80 -16.39 -3.30 8.11
CA ALA A 80 -16.05 -2.55 9.31
C ALA A 80 -16.25 -3.43 10.57
N GLY A 81 -15.45 -3.18 11.62
CA GLY A 81 -15.50 -3.94 12.85
C GLY A 81 -14.15 -4.42 13.34
N ARG A 82 -14.16 -5.37 14.27
CA ARG A 82 -12.94 -6.01 14.79
C ARG A 82 -12.42 -7.09 13.83
N HIS A 83 -11.12 -7.10 13.64
CA HIS A 83 -10.40 -8.11 12.86
C HIS A 83 -9.23 -8.62 13.69
N THR A 84 -8.78 -9.83 13.40
CA THR A 84 -7.76 -10.52 14.19
C THR A 84 -6.58 -10.91 13.30
N LEU A 85 -5.37 -10.65 13.77
CA LEU A 85 -4.13 -11.20 13.24
C LEU A 85 -3.77 -12.46 14.02
N ARG A 86 -3.29 -13.47 13.29
CA ARG A 86 -2.62 -14.64 13.86
C ARG A 86 -1.12 -14.41 13.79
N ILE A 87 -0.44 -14.52 14.92
CA ILE A 87 0.98 -14.27 15.07
C ILE A 87 1.65 -15.59 15.46
N VAL A 88 2.70 -15.96 14.74
CA VAL A 88 3.52 -17.15 15.02
C VAL A 88 4.92 -16.68 15.32
N SER A 89 5.38 -16.86 16.54
CA SER A 89 6.73 -16.52 16.99
C SER A 89 7.77 -17.53 16.49
N ALA A 90 9.05 -17.22 16.63
CA ALA A 90 10.15 -18.08 16.17
C ALA A 90 10.17 -19.46 16.86
N ASP A 91 9.68 -19.56 18.08
CA ASP A 91 9.50 -20.80 18.86
C ASP A 91 8.15 -21.49 18.60
N HIS A 92 7.50 -21.14 17.47
CA HIS A 92 6.23 -21.71 17.00
C HIS A 92 5.02 -21.49 17.93
N ARG A 93 5.10 -20.63 18.92
CA ARG A 93 3.93 -20.26 19.73
C ARG A 93 3.01 -19.36 18.93
N GLU A 94 1.72 -19.63 19.04
CA GLU A 94 0.69 -18.83 18.38
C GLU A 94 0.05 -17.85 19.38
N SER A 95 -0.19 -16.62 18.91
CA SER A 95 -0.93 -15.61 19.62
C SER A 95 -1.82 -14.84 18.65
N ARG A 96 -2.71 -14.02 19.18
CA ARG A 96 -3.65 -13.22 18.39
C ARG A 96 -3.58 -11.76 18.81
N ARG A 97 -3.74 -10.86 17.81
CA ARG A 97 -3.83 -9.43 18.05
C ARG A 97 -5.04 -8.88 17.28
N GLU A 98 -5.88 -8.13 17.96
CA GLU A 98 -7.02 -7.49 17.31
C GLU A 98 -6.66 -6.08 16.83
N PHE A 99 -7.33 -5.66 15.76
CA PHE A 99 -7.37 -4.28 15.30
C PHE A 99 -8.75 -3.95 14.76
N ARG A 100 -9.07 -2.66 14.68
CA ARG A 100 -10.40 -2.20 14.25
C ARG A 100 -10.32 -1.59 12.86
N VAL A 101 -11.23 -2.01 11.97
CA VAL A 101 -11.48 -1.41 10.67
C VAL A 101 -12.69 -0.48 10.81
N ARG A 102 -12.49 0.79 10.46
CA ARG A 102 -13.56 1.79 10.44
C ARG A 102 -14.37 1.67 9.15
N ASP A 103 -15.62 2.13 9.14
CA ASP A 103 -16.41 2.22 7.91
C ASP A 103 -15.87 3.31 6.99
N LYS A 104 -15.97 3.09 5.67
CA LYS A 104 -15.65 4.07 4.65
C LYS A 104 -16.56 3.92 3.44
N LYS A 105 -17.29 4.97 3.13
CA LYS A 105 -18.11 5.05 1.92
C LYS A 105 -17.27 5.63 0.78
N TYR A 106 -17.14 4.87 -0.30
CA TYR A 106 -16.47 5.32 -1.52
C TYR A 106 -17.50 5.91 -2.50
N LYS A 107 -17.07 6.93 -3.23
CA LYS A 107 -17.88 7.59 -4.27
C LYS A 107 -18.21 6.59 -5.39
N GLU A 108 -19.33 6.83 -6.05
CA GLU A 108 -19.74 6.07 -7.24
C GLU A 108 -19.19 6.71 -8.50
N GLN A 109 -18.90 5.86 -9.48
CA GLN A 109 -18.52 6.26 -10.84
C GLN A 109 -19.35 5.49 -11.83
N HIS A 110 -20.15 6.20 -12.60
CA HIS A 110 -20.99 5.66 -13.66
C HIS A 110 -20.34 5.94 -15.00
N LEU A 111 -20.02 4.90 -15.77
CA LEU A 111 -19.33 4.99 -17.06
C LEU A 111 -20.12 4.30 -18.15
N THR A 112 -20.20 4.94 -19.31
CA THR A 112 -20.70 4.33 -20.54
C THR A 112 -19.55 3.71 -21.30
N ILE A 113 -19.52 2.39 -21.39
CA ILE A 113 -18.47 1.63 -22.07
C ILE A 113 -18.98 1.21 -23.45
N LYS A 114 -18.36 1.73 -24.51
CA LYS A 114 -18.70 1.42 -25.91
C LYS A 114 -18.44 -0.05 -26.24
N ASN A 115 -17.32 -0.61 -25.81
CA ASN A 115 -16.99 -2.01 -26.05
C ASN A 115 -17.81 -2.93 -25.13
N LYS A 116 -18.93 -3.44 -25.63
CA LYS A 116 -19.83 -4.31 -24.87
C LYS A 116 -19.15 -5.59 -24.33
N ARG A 117 -18.13 -6.12 -25.02
CA ARG A 117 -17.36 -7.30 -24.54
C ARG A 117 -16.60 -7.01 -23.24
N LYS A 118 -16.17 -5.76 -23.00
CA LYS A 118 -15.55 -5.36 -21.72
C LYS A 118 -16.55 -5.25 -20.57
N VAL A 119 -17.85 -5.14 -20.89
CA VAL A 119 -18.94 -5.12 -19.91
C VAL A 119 -19.51 -6.52 -19.69
N ASN A 120 -19.87 -7.21 -20.78
CA ASN A 120 -20.43 -8.55 -20.79
C ASN A 120 -19.58 -9.46 -21.69
N PRO A 121 -18.49 -10.06 -21.14
CA PRO A 121 -17.60 -10.94 -21.89
C PRO A 121 -18.34 -12.20 -22.40
N ASN A 122 -17.99 -12.66 -23.60
CA ASN A 122 -18.50 -13.91 -24.15
C ASN A 122 -17.80 -15.12 -23.52
N ALA A 123 -18.15 -16.34 -23.94
CA ALA A 123 -17.62 -17.57 -23.39
C ALA A 123 -16.10 -17.71 -23.55
N GLU A 124 -15.56 -17.30 -24.69
CA GLU A 124 -14.12 -17.30 -25.00
C GLU A 124 -13.38 -16.29 -24.12
N ASP A 125 -13.88 -15.04 -24.03
CA ASP A 125 -13.35 -14.02 -23.14
C ASP A 125 -13.34 -14.51 -21.69
N LEU A 126 -14.42 -15.15 -21.24
CA LEU A 126 -14.51 -15.71 -19.88
C LEU A 126 -13.50 -16.81 -19.63
N LYS A 127 -13.20 -17.67 -20.62
CA LYS A 127 -12.13 -18.68 -20.53
C LYS A 127 -10.77 -17.99 -20.33
N ARG A 128 -10.46 -17.00 -21.16
CA ARG A 128 -9.25 -16.17 -21.06
C ARG A 128 -9.15 -15.48 -19.70
N ILE A 129 -10.20 -14.77 -19.28
CA ILE A 129 -10.26 -14.06 -18.00
C ILE A 129 -10.01 -14.99 -16.81
N ARG A 130 -10.56 -16.23 -16.85
CA ARG A 130 -10.32 -17.23 -15.79
C ARG A 130 -8.87 -17.68 -15.72
N ALA A 131 -8.22 -17.90 -16.87
CA ALA A 131 -6.80 -18.25 -16.93
C ALA A 131 -5.92 -17.10 -16.40
N GLU A 132 -6.17 -15.88 -16.88
CA GLU A 132 -5.45 -14.68 -16.46
C GLU A 132 -5.63 -14.37 -14.96
N LYS A 133 -6.83 -14.60 -14.41
CA LYS A 133 -7.10 -14.44 -12.98
C LYS A 133 -6.20 -15.32 -12.11
N LYS A 134 -5.85 -16.54 -12.57
CA LYS A 134 -4.93 -17.42 -11.84
C LYS A 134 -3.54 -16.79 -11.76
N ILE A 135 -3.02 -16.27 -12.89
CA ILE A 135 -1.70 -15.63 -12.98
C ILE A 135 -1.66 -14.38 -12.08
N ILE A 136 -2.64 -13.48 -12.26
CA ILE A 136 -2.75 -12.25 -11.46
C ILE A 136 -2.85 -12.55 -9.97
N SER A 137 -3.67 -13.55 -9.59
CA SER A 137 -3.85 -13.92 -8.19
C SER A 137 -2.58 -14.52 -7.59
N ALA A 138 -1.83 -15.32 -8.36
CA ALA A 138 -0.54 -15.87 -7.93
C ALA A 138 0.50 -14.76 -7.73
N ALA A 139 0.60 -13.81 -8.67
CA ALA A 139 1.49 -12.67 -8.56
C ALA A 139 1.17 -11.82 -7.31
N LEU A 140 -0.10 -11.46 -7.09
CA LEU A 140 -0.55 -10.67 -5.94
C LEU A 140 -0.54 -11.43 -4.61
N ALA A 141 -0.38 -12.76 -4.63
CA ALA A 141 -0.24 -13.59 -3.42
C ALA A 141 1.21 -13.93 -3.09
N ARG A 142 2.16 -13.52 -3.94
CA ARG A 142 3.58 -13.80 -3.74
C ARG A 142 4.06 -13.19 -2.43
N TRP A 143 4.84 -13.95 -1.70
CA TRP A 143 5.51 -13.52 -0.47
C TRP A 143 6.98 -13.95 -0.54
N THR A 144 7.88 -12.99 -0.51
CA THR A 144 9.32 -13.20 -0.59
C THR A 144 9.95 -12.63 0.68
N ALA A 145 10.81 -13.40 1.32
CA ALA A 145 11.54 -12.91 2.49
C ALA A 145 12.47 -11.77 2.08
N GLN A 146 12.29 -10.61 2.68
CA GLN A 146 13.16 -9.46 2.53
C GLN A 146 13.37 -8.79 3.90
N PRO A 147 14.61 -8.50 4.29
CA PRO A 147 14.88 -7.85 5.57
C PRO A 147 14.43 -6.38 5.59
N ARG A 148 14.41 -5.75 4.44
CA ARG A 148 13.95 -4.37 4.25
C ARG A 148 13.00 -4.29 3.07
N VAL A 149 11.81 -3.77 3.31
CA VAL A 149 10.79 -3.57 2.29
C VAL A 149 10.55 -2.07 2.15
N PRO A 150 10.58 -1.53 0.92
CA PRO A 150 10.32 -0.11 0.70
C PRO A 150 8.89 0.21 1.11
N THR A 151 8.70 1.24 1.92
CA THR A 151 7.39 1.76 2.33
C THR A 151 7.11 3.16 1.79
N ARG A 152 8.11 3.75 1.12
CA ARG A 152 7.98 4.97 0.32
C ARG A 152 8.08 4.63 -1.15
N PHE A 153 7.16 5.14 -1.92
CA PHE A 153 7.10 4.97 -3.36
C PHE A 153 7.16 6.33 -4.06
N ALA A 154 8.01 6.44 -5.08
CA ALA A 154 7.95 7.54 -6.02
C ALA A 154 6.72 7.42 -6.91
N LEU A 155 6.27 8.51 -7.52
CA LEU A 155 5.27 8.42 -8.58
C LEU A 155 5.90 7.69 -9.79
N PRO A 156 5.25 6.65 -10.33
CA PRO A 156 5.81 5.86 -11.42
C PRO A 156 5.83 6.63 -12.75
N VAL A 157 4.98 7.64 -12.90
CA VAL A 157 4.88 8.49 -14.07
C VAL A 157 4.32 9.85 -13.66
N GLU A 158 4.77 10.91 -14.29
CA GLU A 158 4.17 12.23 -14.12
C GLU A 158 2.85 12.31 -14.87
N GLY A 159 1.82 12.89 -14.23
CA GLY A 159 0.52 13.01 -14.82
C GLY A 159 -0.58 13.36 -13.81
N ARG A 160 -1.74 13.74 -14.34
CA ARG A 160 -2.90 14.09 -13.50
C ARG A 160 -3.53 12.82 -12.93
N LEU A 161 -3.80 12.81 -11.62
CA LEU A 161 -4.59 11.77 -10.98
C LEU A 161 -6.04 11.84 -11.49
N SER A 162 -6.42 10.91 -12.36
CA SER A 162 -7.68 10.96 -13.10
C SER A 162 -8.80 10.14 -12.47
N SER A 163 -8.47 9.04 -11.78
CA SER A 163 -9.47 8.19 -11.12
C SER A 163 -8.89 7.63 -9.81
N PRO A 164 -9.47 8.01 -8.65
CA PRO A 164 -8.96 7.57 -7.36
C PRO A 164 -9.28 6.11 -7.07
N PHE A 165 -8.50 5.55 -6.15
CA PHE A 165 -8.74 4.23 -5.57
C PHE A 165 -10.09 4.14 -4.83
N GLY A 166 -10.74 3.00 -4.91
CA GLY A 166 -11.93 2.66 -4.13
C GLY A 166 -13.27 3.02 -4.80
N LEU A 167 -13.29 3.73 -5.93
CA LEU A 167 -14.54 4.11 -6.61
C LEU A 167 -15.43 2.88 -6.86
N ARG A 168 -16.70 2.98 -6.46
CA ARG A 168 -17.74 2.00 -6.78
C ARG A 168 -18.15 2.17 -8.24
N ARG A 169 -17.71 1.26 -9.12
CA ARG A 169 -17.89 1.38 -10.56
C ARG A 169 -19.19 0.76 -11.05
N PHE A 170 -19.89 1.49 -11.91
CA PHE A 170 -21.04 1.03 -12.66
C PHE A 170 -20.78 1.22 -14.16
N PHE A 171 -20.79 0.13 -14.93
CA PHE A 171 -20.58 0.16 -16.36
C PHE A 171 -21.91 -0.13 -17.06
N ASN A 172 -22.40 0.81 -17.86
CA ASN A 172 -23.71 0.72 -18.53
C ASN A 172 -24.83 0.34 -17.52
N GLY A 173 -24.86 0.99 -16.36
CA GLY A 173 -25.81 0.74 -15.29
C GLY A 173 -25.57 -0.51 -14.44
N GLN A 174 -24.61 -1.37 -14.81
CA GLN A 174 -24.33 -2.62 -14.09
C GLN A 174 -23.20 -2.44 -13.07
N PRO A 175 -23.37 -2.90 -11.81
CA PRO A 175 -22.33 -2.82 -10.79
C PRO A 175 -21.12 -3.68 -11.19
N ARG A 176 -19.92 -3.16 -10.90
CA ARG A 176 -18.64 -3.81 -11.16
C ARG A 176 -17.80 -3.84 -9.87
N LYS A 177 -16.69 -4.58 -9.92
CA LYS A 177 -15.72 -4.54 -8.83
C LYS A 177 -15.25 -3.10 -8.64
N PRO A 178 -15.05 -2.66 -7.39
CA PRO A 178 -14.50 -1.34 -7.13
C PRO A 178 -13.15 -1.13 -7.81
N HIS A 179 -12.80 0.12 -8.07
CA HIS A 179 -11.49 0.48 -8.58
C HIS A 179 -10.41 0.17 -7.55
N SER A 180 -9.58 -0.83 -7.82
CA SER A 180 -8.53 -1.29 -6.90
C SER A 180 -7.15 -0.68 -7.19
N GLY A 181 -7.09 0.37 -7.99
CA GLY A 181 -5.89 1.10 -8.36
C GLY A 181 -6.07 2.61 -8.32
N LEU A 182 -5.05 3.31 -8.73
CA LEU A 182 -5.02 4.75 -8.95
C LEU A 182 -4.72 4.97 -10.43
N ASP A 183 -5.55 5.77 -11.12
CA ASP A 183 -5.30 6.09 -12.53
C ASP A 183 -4.54 7.41 -12.64
N ILE A 184 -3.40 7.38 -13.33
CA ILE A 184 -2.57 8.54 -13.67
C ILE A 184 -2.68 8.76 -15.17
N ALA A 185 -3.26 9.88 -15.59
CA ALA A 185 -3.37 10.24 -16.99
C ALA A 185 -2.04 10.85 -17.45
N ALA A 186 -1.36 10.15 -18.35
CA ALA A 186 -0.13 10.58 -18.99
C ALA A 186 -0.25 10.36 -20.51
N PRO A 187 0.49 11.11 -21.34
CA PRO A 187 0.54 10.87 -22.79
C PRO A 187 1.02 9.44 -23.09
N GLU A 188 0.53 8.87 -24.19
CA GLU A 188 1.03 7.57 -24.67
C GLU A 188 2.54 7.65 -24.96
N GLY A 189 3.28 6.60 -24.57
CA GLY A 189 4.73 6.56 -24.67
C GLY A 189 5.47 7.20 -23.49
N SER A 190 4.77 7.82 -22.53
CA SER A 190 5.41 8.31 -21.31
C SER A 190 6.09 7.17 -20.55
N PRO A 191 7.36 7.34 -20.13
CA PRO A 191 8.09 6.28 -19.43
C PRO A 191 7.48 6.04 -18.03
N VAL A 192 7.11 4.79 -17.76
CA VAL A 192 6.63 4.35 -16.44
C VAL A 192 7.79 3.67 -15.72
N ARG A 193 8.18 4.17 -14.58
CA ARG A 193 9.32 3.72 -13.78
C ARG A 193 8.88 2.92 -12.56
N ALA A 194 9.72 1.98 -12.14
CA ALA A 194 9.54 1.34 -10.84
C ALA A 194 9.58 2.40 -9.72
N PRO A 195 8.60 2.44 -8.81
CA PRO A 195 8.53 3.48 -7.77
C PRO A 195 9.51 3.24 -6.61
N ALA A 196 10.05 2.04 -6.51
CA ALA A 196 11.05 1.60 -5.55
C ALA A 196 11.70 0.31 -6.05
N ASP A 197 12.75 -0.13 -5.35
CA ASP A 197 13.42 -1.40 -5.60
C ASP A 197 12.42 -2.57 -5.57
N GLY A 198 12.57 -3.49 -6.51
CA GLY A 198 11.70 -4.66 -6.63
C GLY A 198 12.15 -5.58 -7.77
N THR A 199 11.56 -6.76 -7.82
CA THR A 199 11.82 -7.76 -8.86
C THR A 199 10.60 -7.92 -9.75
N VAL A 200 10.75 -7.86 -11.07
CA VAL A 200 9.68 -8.22 -12.01
C VAL A 200 9.36 -9.70 -11.85
N ILE A 201 8.12 -10.01 -11.46
CA ILE A 201 7.70 -11.39 -11.20
C ILE A 201 6.84 -11.97 -12.32
N THR A 202 6.16 -11.13 -13.05
CA THR A 202 5.45 -11.49 -14.28
C THR A 202 5.07 -10.24 -15.05
N SER A 203 4.94 -10.39 -16.35
CA SER A 203 4.39 -9.39 -17.25
C SER A 203 3.56 -10.07 -18.34
N GLY A 204 2.70 -9.32 -19.02
CA GLY A 204 1.90 -9.86 -20.11
C GLY A 204 0.75 -8.96 -20.53
N HIS A 205 0.00 -9.39 -21.54
CA HIS A 205 -1.18 -8.69 -22.03
C HIS A 205 -2.46 -9.38 -21.54
N TYR A 206 -3.19 -8.71 -20.64
CA TYR A 206 -4.38 -9.23 -20.00
C TYR A 206 -5.65 -8.56 -20.54
N PHE A 207 -6.75 -9.29 -20.57
CA PHE A 207 -8.02 -8.87 -21.16
C PHE A 207 -8.53 -7.51 -20.64
N PHE A 208 -8.50 -7.30 -19.32
CA PHE A 208 -8.93 -6.04 -18.72
C PHE A 208 -7.80 -5.04 -18.51
N ASN A 209 -6.59 -5.50 -18.28
CA ASN A 209 -5.48 -4.66 -17.82
C ASN A 209 -4.54 -4.22 -18.96
N GLY A 210 -4.68 -4.79 -20.18
CA GLY A 210 -3.74 -4.56 -21.25
C GLY A 210 -2.33 -5.04 -20.92
N ASN A 211 -1.32 -4.41 -21.49
CA ASN A 211 0.07 -4.69 -21.13
C ASN A 211 0.30 -4.32 -19.67
N THR A 212 0.78 -5.26 -18.90
CA THR A 212 0.86 -5.18 -17.43
C THR A 212 2.16 -5.77 -16.92
N VAL A 213 2.76 -5.11 -15.94
CA VAL A 213 3.95 -5.56 -15.22
C VAL A 213 3.64 -5.65 -13.73
N PHE A 214 4.15 -6.69 -13.06
CA PHE A 214 4.07 -6.87 -11.62
C PHE A 214 5.47 -6.84 -11.01
N LEU A 215 5.64 -6.05 -9.95
CA LEU A 215 6.88 -5.96 -9.16
C LEU A 215 6.65 -6.48 -7.75
N ASP A 216 7.50 -7.41 -7.30
CA ASP A 216 7.60 -7.86 -5.92
C ASP A 216 8.64 -7.00 -5.18
N HIS A 217 8.21 -6.31 -4.14
CA HIS A 217 9.06 -5.50 -3.26
C HIS A 217 9.44 -6.25 -1.98
N GLY A 218 8.97 -7.49 -1.85
CA GLY A 218 9.20 -8.32 -0.67
C GLY A 218 8.03 -8.31 0.32
N GLN A 219 7.98 -9.33 1.16
CA GLN A 219 7.01 -9.54 2.24
C GLN A 219 5.54 -9.32 1.82
N GLY A 220 5.18 -9.74 0.60
CA GLY A 220 3.81 -9.62 0.09
C GLY A 220 3.42 -8.24 -0.42
N LEU A 221 4.37 -7.30 -0.49
CA LEU A 221 4.15 -6.01 -1.11
C LEU A 221 4.44 -6.11 -2.61
N VAL A 222 3.37 -6.10 -3.39
CA VAL A 222 3.42 -6.19 -4.86
C VAL A 222 2.75 -4.98 -5.47
N THR A 223 3.41 -4.37 -6.46
CA THR A 223 2.81 -3.30 -7.28
C THR A 223 2.50 -3.81 -8.68
N MET A 224 1.49 -3.22 -9.32
CA MET A 224 1.01 -3.62 -10.64
C MET A 224 0.79 -2.36 -11.51
N TYR A 225 1.34 -2.39 -12.71
CA TYR A 225 1.24 -1.30 -13.70
C TYR A 225 0.51 -1.81 -14.92
N CYS A 226 -0.58 -1.16 -15.27
CA CYS A 226 -1.50 -1.58 -16.32
C CYS A 226 -1.56 -0.57 -17.46
N HIS A 227 -2.14 -1.00 -18.59
CA HIS A 227 -2.42 -0.16 -19.76
C HIS A 227 -1.16 0.46 -20.38
N LEU A 228 -0.05 -0.24 -20.27
CA LEU A 228 1.20 0.17 -20.91
C LEU A 228 1.10 0.00 -22.43
N SER A 229 1.67 0.93 -23.21
CA SER A 229 1.79 0.78 -24.66
C SER A 229 2.81 -0.31 -25.01
N GLU A 230 3.89 -0.40 -24.25
CA GLU A 230 4.98 -1.36 -24.43
C GLU A 230 5.53 -1.83 -23.07
N ILE A 231 6.04 -3.07 -23.02
CA ILE A 231 6.77 -3.63 -21.88
C ILE A 231 8.24 -3.76 -22.29
N ARG A 232 9.14 -3.15 -21.49
CA ARG A 232 10.59 -3.14 -21.73
C ARG A 232 11.41 -3.88 -20.66
N VAL A 233 10.74 -4.68 -19.84
CA VAL A 233 11.33 -5.46 -18.74
C VAL A 233 10.86 -6.90 -18.77
#